data_7dece8a15bfc040a4b71065f8baafc07
#
_entry.id   7dece8a15bfc040a4b71065f8baafc07
#
_cell.length_a   1.000
_cell.length_b   1.000
_cell.length_c   1.000
_cell.angle_alpha   90.00
_cell.angle_beta   90.00
_cell.angle_gamma   90.00
#
_symmetry.space_group_name_H-M   'P 1'
#
loop_
_entity.id
_entity.type
_entity.pdbx_description
1 polymer ?
#
loop_
_entity_poly.entity_id
_entity_poly.type
_entity_poly.pdbx_seq_one_letter_code
_entity_poly.pdbx_strand_id
1 'polypeptide(L)'
;MVKTKDYYTSQKSEFFTQFDGFCERVGALIEKKYGEKFKNDVMGEIKREFELIFDEIPYIGGDENFLTMDLVSAAQDLALYQVLKRYDKPVEEIGEIAYQESEQYLRDNADLIPPMTHPKYVFYIEMAAKGSLEREYSGDWAYEFIPGDGENDYGLDFIECGIQKLFHEHDADEFTPYLCAMDIPMSECGNLGLHRTQTLAEGGDRCDFRYKGGRKTEVASTVIKKG
;
A
#
# COMPACT_ATOMS: atom_id res chain seq x y z
N MET A 1 12.01 19.20 18.29
CA MET A 1 11.93 18.88 16.86
C MET A 1 12.65 17.56 16.66
N VAL A 2 11.93 16.44 16.66
CA VAL A 2 12.48 15.15 16.24
C VAL A 2 12.68 15.25 14.75
N LYS A 3 13.91 15.06 14.31
CA LYS A 3 14.30 15.28 12.93
C LYS A 3 13.79 14.11 12.08
N THR A 4 13.00 14.43 11.12
CA THR A 4 12.29 13.54 10.20
C THR A 4 13.14 12.41 9.60
N LYS A 5 14.41 12.67 9.29
CA LYS A 5 15.36 11.63 8.83
C LYS A 5 15.83 10.66 9.91
N ASP A 6 15.77 11.04 11.19
CA ASP A 6 16.24 10.18 12.28
C ASP A 6 15.32 8.99 12.54
N TYR A 7 13.99 9.08 12.22
CA TYR A 7 13.03 7.98 12.39
C TYR A 7 13.38 6.80 11.49
N TYR A 8 13.37 6.99 10.18
CA TYR A 8 13.68 5.90 9.23
C TYR A 8 15.07 5.33 9.45
N THR A 9 16.08 6.18 9.76
CA THR A 9 17.43 5.71 10.06
C THR A 9 17.47 4.83 11.32
N SER A 10 16.72 5.17 12.35
CA SER A 10 16.65 4.37 13.60
C SER A 10 15.96 3.02 13.42
N GLN A 11 15.01 2.92 12.50
CA GLN A 11 14.24 1.72 12.19
C GLN A 11 14.76 0.96 10.96
N LYS A 12 15.85 1.42 10.34
CA LYS A 12 16.35 0.89 9.08
C LYS A 12 16.53 -0.64 9.10
N SER A 13 17.09 -1.19 10.18
CA SER A 13 17.31 -2.62 10.32
C SER A 13 16.00 -3.42 10.27
N GLU A 14 14.93 -2.92 10.87
CA GLU A 14 13.63 -3.57 10.89
C GLU A 14 12.98 -3.52 9.52
N PHE A 15 12.92 -2.35 8.88
CA PHE A 15 12.37 -2.18 7.53
C PHE A 15 13.12 -3.04 6.50
N PHE A 16 14.44 -3.14 6.60
CA PHE A 16 15.23 -3.97 5.69
C PHE A 16 15.04 -5.47 5.94
N THR A 17 14.78 -5.90 7.18
CA THR A 17 14.38 -7.28 7.46
C THR A 17 13.03 -7.61 6.84
N GLN A 18 12.05 -6.70 6.91
CA GLN A 18 10.76 -6.87 6.25
C GLN A 18 10.92 -6.91 4.72
N PHE A 19 11.78 -6.05 4.17
CA PHE A 19 12.09 -6.02 2.75
C PHE A 19 12.79 -7.30 2.27
N ASP A 20 13.66 -7.91 3.07
CA ASP A 20 14.25 -9.20 2.71
C ASP A 20 13.18 -10.29 2.57
N GLY A 21 12.17 -10.31 3.46
CA GLY A 21 11.02 -11.21 3.33
C GLY A 21 10.19 -10.93 2.07
N PHE A 22 9.95 -9.65 1.73
CA PHE A 22 9.34 -9.26 0.46
C PHE A 22 10.15 -9.78 -0.74
N CYS A 23 11.46 -9.59 -0.73
CA CYS A 23 12.36 -10.06 -1.79
C CYS A 23 12.30 -11.58 -1.99
N GLU A 24 12.17 -12.36 -0.91
CA GLU A 24 12.03 -13.81 -1.01
C GLU A 24 10.73 -14.19 -1.75
N ARG A 25 9.61 -13.56 -1.41
CA ARG A 25 8.31 -13.83 -2.02
C ARG A 25 8.25 -13.38 -3.48
N VAL A 26 8.62 -12.14 -3.79
CA VAL A 26 8.65 -11.67 -5.20
C VAL A 26 9.67 -12.43 -6.03
N GLY A 27 10.81 -12.81 -5.45
CA GLY A 27 11.82 -13.62 -6.12
C GLY A 27 11.29 -14.96 -6.60
N ALA A 28 10.46 -15.64 -5.80
CA ALA A 28 9.80 -16.87 -6.19
C ALA A 28 8.79 -16.66 -7.34
N LEU A 29 8.04 -15.56 -7.32
CA LEU A 29 7.09 -15.21 -8.38
C LEU A 29 7.82 -14.85 -9.68
N ILE A 30 8.90 -14.06 -9.61
CA ILE A 30 9.75 -13.71 -10.74
C ILE A 30 10.38 -14.96 -11.36
N GLU A 31 10.89 -15.88 -10.54
CA GLU A 31 11.46 -17.13 -11.02
C GLU A 31 10.43 -17.99 -11.74
N LYS A 32 9.24 -18.11 -11.18
CA LYS A 32 8.12 -18.86 -11.79
C LYS A 32 7.72 -18.26 -13.15
N LYS A 33 7.72 -16.93 -13.27
CA LYS A 33 7.25 -16.23 -14.49
C LYS A 33 8.33 -16.10 -15.56
N TYR A 34 9.57 -15.80 -15.17
CA TYR A 34 10.66 -15.44 -16.10
C TYR A 34 11.89 -16.34 -16.03
N GLY A 35 11.91 -17.29 -15.09
CA GLY A 35 13.01 -18.23 -14.88
C GLY A 35 14.11 -17.75 -13.93
N GLU A 36 14.89 -18.70 -13.42
CA GLU A 36 15.92 -18.50 -12.39
C GLU A 36 16.99 -17.48 -12.82
N LYS A 37 17.42 -17.54 -14.10
CA LYS A 37 18.45 -16.61 -14.60
C LYS A 37 17.99 -15.15 -14.46
N PHE A 38 16.76 -14.86 -14.91
CA PHE A 38 16.23 -13.49 -14.85
C PHE A 38 16.07 -13.04 -13.38
N LYS A 39 15.54 -13.91 -12.50
CA LYS A 39 15.49 -13.62 -11.06
C LYS A 39 16.87 -13.21 -10.52
N ASN A 40 17.90 -14.01 -10.81
CA ASN A 40 19.25 -13.74 -10.32
C ASN A 40 19.82 -12.41 -10.87
N ASP A 41 19.48 -12.04 -12.10
CA ASP A 41 19.90 -10.77 -12.70
C ASP A 41 19.24 -9.57 -11.98
N VAL A 42 17.96 -9.63 -11.60
CA VAL A 42 17.19 -8.47 -11.11
C VAL A 42 17.16 -8.30 -9.58
N MET A 43 17.23 -9.39 -8.79
CA MET A 43 17.04 -9.28 -7.33
C MET A 43 18.07 -8.36 -6.64
N GLY A 44 19.32 -8.38 -7.09
CA GLY A 44 20.35 -7.47 -6.57
C GLY A 44 20.09 -6.01 -6.95
N GLU A 45 19.42 -5.77 -8.07
CA GLU A 45 19.04 -4.41 -8.49
C GLU A 45 17.84 -3.91 -7.68
N ILE A 46 16.84 -4.76 -7.43
CA ILE A 46 15.67 -4.42 -6.60
C ILE A 46 16.13 -4.02 -5.18
N LYS A 47 17.10 -4.73 -4.62
CA LYS A 47 17.66 -4.37 -3.31
C LYS A 47 18.33 -3.00 -3.31
N ARG A 48 19.15 -2.71 -4.32
CA ARG A 48 19.79 -1.40 -4.44
C ARG A 48 18.80 -0.28 -4.71
N GLU A 49 17.78 -0.55 -5.51
CA GLU A 49 16.73 0.43 -5.80
C GLU A 49 15.96 0.82 -4.55
N PHE A 50 15.58 -0.19 -3.74
CA PHE A 50 14.91 0.09 -2.47
C PHE A 50 15.78 0.90 -1.50
N GLU A 51 17.11 0.64 -1.45
CA GLU A 51 18.03 1.45 -0.63
C GLU A 51 18.00 2.93 -1.03
N LEU A 52 17.90 3.24 -2.33
CA LEU A 52 17.80 4.60 -2.83
C LEU A 52 16.46 5.23 -2.48
N ILE A 53 15.36 4.53 -2.80
CA ILE A 53 14.00 5.02 -2.53
C ILE A 53 13.78 5.20 -1.02
N PHE A 54 14.31 4.32 -0.18
CA PHE A 54 14.16 4.38 1.28
C PHE A 54 14.63 5.69 1.88
N ASP A 55 15.72 6.26 1.37
CA ASP A 55 16.26 7.54 1.83
C ASP A 55 15.40 8.74 1.34
N GLU A 56 14.48 8.52 0.41
CA GLU A 56 13.59 9.51 -0.20
C GLU A 56 12.16 9.45 0.37
N ILE A 57 11.82 8.37 1.12
CA ILE A 57 10.49 8.24 1.75
C ILE A 57 10.19 9.47 2.63
N PRO A 58 9.09 10.20 2.36
CA PRO A 58 8.74 11.35 3.16
C PRO A 58 8.33 10.93 4.58
N TYR A 59 8.75 11.70 5.58
CA TYR A 59 8.27 11.49 6.95
C TYR A 59 6.83 11.98 7.07
N ILE A 60 5.98 11.12 7.64
CA ILE A 60 4.55 11.38 7.78
C ILE A 60 4.03 11.19 9.21
N GLY A 61 4.94 11.16 10.21
CA GLY A 61 4.56 11.02 11.61
C GLY A 61 5.16 9.79 12.32
N GLY A 62 5.79 8.87 11.56
CA GLY A 62 6.40 7.66 12.12
C GLY A 62 5.37 6.77 12.83
N ASP A 63 5.70 6.28 14.04
CA ASP A 63 4.83 5.37 14.80
C ASP A 63 3.48 5.99 15.22
N GLU A 64 3.36 7.31 15.17
CA GLU A 64 2.09 8.00 15.47
C GLU A 64 1.11 7.98 14.29
N ASN A 65 1.59 7.67 13.09
CA ASN A 65 0.78 7.56 11.88
C ASN A 65 0.77 6.12 11.37
N PHE A 66 -0.38 5.44 11.49
CA PHE A 66 -0.52 4.04 11.08
C PHE A 66 -0.28 3.80 9.57
N LEU A 67 -0.39 4.84 8.73
CA LEU A 67 -0.11 4.78 7.30
C LEU A 67 1.40 4.81 6.97
N THR A 68 2.28 5.02 7.97
CA THR A 68 3.73 4.98 7.77
C THR A 68 4.19 3.62 7.22
N MET A 69 3.64 2.54 7.73
CA MET A 69 3.98 1.19 7.25
C MET A 69 3.49 0.96 5.82
N ASP A 70 2.32 1.47 5.48
CA ASP A 70 1.78 1.37 4.11
C ASP A 70 2.68 2.12 3.11
N LEU A 71 3.20 3.30 3.51
CA LEU A 71 4.12 4.07 2.67
C LEU A 71 5.45 3.34 2.45
N VAL A 72 6.01 2.73 3.51
CA VAL A 72 7.26 1.94 3.41
C VAL A 72 7.04 0.69 2.56
N SER A 73 5.91 0.00 2.71
CA SER A 73 5.56 -1.16 1.87
C SER A 73 5.40 -0.77 0.41
N ALA A 74 4.73 0.35 0.14
CA ALA A 74 4.60 0.88 -1.22
C ALA A 74 5.97 1.23 -1.85
N ALA A 75 6.94 1.70 -1.06
CA ALA A 75 8.31 1.93 -1.55
C ALA A 75 9.02 0.63 -1.96
N GLN A 76 8.69 -0.52 -1.34
CA GLN A 76 9.20 -1.84 -1.76
C GLN A 76 8.63 -2.22 -3.13
N ASP A 77 7.33 -2.01 -3.34
CA ASP A 77 6.67 -2.25 -4.62
C ASP A 77 7.18 -1.29 -5.70
N LEU A 78 7.47 -0.04 -5.34
CA LEU A 78 8.08 0.92 -6.24
C LEU A 78 9.45 0.46 -6.72
N ALA A 79 10.29 -0.08 -5.85
CA ALA A 79 11.59 -0.64 -6.21
C ALA A 79 11.45 -1.83 -7.18
N LEU A 80 10.48 -2.71 -6.93
CA LEU A 80 10.15 -3.81 -7.85
C LEU A 80 9.74 -3.27 -9.22
N TYR A 81 8.81 -2.29 -9.25
CA TYR A 81 8.33 -1.68 -10.48
C TYR A 81 9.47 -1.03 -11.27
N GLN A 82 10.27 -0.16 -10.65
CA GLN A 82 11.35 0.57 -11.31
C GLN A 82 12.36 -0.37 -11.97
N VAL A 83 12.73 -1.45 -11.27
CA VAL A 83 13.69 -2.41 -11.82
C VAL A 83 13.08 -3.18 -12.98
N LEU A 84 11.92 -3.81 -12.80
CA LEU A 84 11.32 -4.63 -13.85
C LEU A 84 10.95 -3.81 -15.08
N LYS A 85 10.57 -2.53 -14.90
CA LYS A 85 10.31 -1.60 -15.99
C LYS A 85 11.56 -1.34 -16.83
N ARG A 86 12.75 -1.23 -16.21
CA ARG A 86 14.04 -1.11 -16.93
C ARG A 86 14.37 -2.34 -17.79
N TYR A 87 13.78 -3.49 -17.47
CA TYR A 87 13.86 -4.72 -18.27
C TYR A 87 12.68 -4.90 -19.22
N ASP A 88 12.00 -3.80 -19.59
CA ASP A 88 10.87 -3.76 -20.52
C ASP A 88 9.70 -4.69 -20.13
N LYS A 89 9.48 -4.93 -18.83
CA LYS A 89 8.31 -5.69 -18.40
C LYS A 89 7.06 -4.81 -18.44
N PRO A 90 5.94 -5.33 -18.96
CA PRO A 90 4.68 -4.61 -18.94
C PRO A 90 4.22 -4.32 -17.50
N VAL A 91 3.59 -3.15 -17.28
CA VAL A 91 3.11 -2.77 -15.95
C VAL A 91 2.10 -3.76 -15.41
N GLU A 92 1.29 -4.36 -16.29
CA GLU A 92 0.31 -5.39 -15.94
C GLU A 92 0.98 -6.63 -15.33
N GLU A 93 2.11 -7.06 -15.87
CA GLU A 93 2.84 -8.22 -15.36
C GLU A 93 3.54 -7.93 -14.03
N ILE A 94 4.02 -6.69 -13.86
CA ILE A 94 4.63 -6.24 -12.60
C ILE A 94 3.53 -6.13 -11.52
N GLY A 95 2.40 -5.54 -11.87
CA GLY A 95 1.25 -5.43 -10.98
C GLY A 95 0.67 -6.77 -10.56
N GLU A 96 0.66 -7.76 -11.46
CA GLU A 96 0.26 -9.14 -11.13
C GLU A 96 1.20 -9.76 -10.09
N ILE A 97 2.51 -9.55 -10.22
CA ILE A 97 3.50 -10.06 -9.25
C ILE A 97 3.28 -9.40 -7.89
N ALA A 98 3.18 -8.07 -7.83
CA ALA A 98 2.95 -7.33 -6.61
C ALA A 98 1.63 -7.73 -5.91
N TYR A 99 0.55 -7.87 -6.69
CA TYR A 99 -0.75 -8.32 -6.18
C TYR A 99 -0.69 -9.74 -5.60
N GLN A 100 -0.06 -10.69 -6.31
CA GLN A 100 0.07 -12.08 -5.83
C GLN A 100 0.93 -12.16 -4.56
N GLU A 101 2.00 -11.37 -4.48
CA GLU A 101 2.82 -11.26 -3.27
C GLU A 101 1.99 -10.76 -2.09
N SER A 102 1.32 -9.63 -2.26
CA SER A 102 0.48 -9.02 -1.23
C SER A 102 -0.65 -9.96 -0.77
N GLU A 103 -1.35 -10.59 -1.72
CA GLU A 103 -2.42 -11.56 -1.42
C GLU A 103 -1.88 -12.73 -0.59
N GLN A 104 -0.74 -13.31 -0.97
CA GLN A 104 -0.13 -14.42 -0.24
C GLN A 104 0.32 -13.99 1.15
N TYR A 105 1.01 -12.84 1.26
CA TYR A 105 1.44 -12.30 2.54
C TYR A 105 0.27 -12.07 3.51
N LEU A 106 -0.80 -11.45 3.02
CA LEU A 106 -1.99 -11.16 3.83
C LEU A 106 -2.74 -12.44 4.26
N ARG A 107 -2.79 -13.47 3.40
CA ARG A 107 -3.37 -14.77 3.77
C ARG A 107 -2.57 -15.48 4.84
N ASP A 108 -1.24 -15.43 4.75
CA ASP A 108 -0.34 -16.09 5.69
C ASP A 108 -0.28 -15.36 7.05
N ASN A 109 -0.64 -14.06 7.07
CA ASN A 109 -0.56 -13.18 8.23
C ASN A 109 -1.92 -12.50 8.55
N ALA A 110 -3.04 -13.16 8.26
CA ALA A 110 -4.38 -12.57 8.45
C ALA A 110 -4.67 -12.15 9.90
N ASP A 111 -4.04 -12.80 10.87
CA ASP A 111 -4.12 -12.47 12.29
C ASP A 111 -3.43 -11.16 12.67
N LEU A 112 -2.55 -10.64 11.82
CA LEU A 112 -1.90 -9.33 12.00
C LEU A 112 -2.75 -8.17 11.47
N ILE A 113 -3.81 -8.45 10.69
CA ILE A 113 -4.69 -7.40 10.17
C ILE A 113 -5.46 -6.77 11.34
N PRO A 114 -5.38 -5.44 11.52
CA PRO A 114 -6.08 -4.78 12.62
C PRO A 114 -7.60 -5.00 12.55
N PRO A 115 -8.28 -5.09 13.69
CA PRO A 115 -9.73 -5.22 13.72
C PRO A 115 -10.41 -3.88 13.39
N MET A 116 -10.30 -3.45 12.12
CA MET A 116 -10.68 -2.11 11.65
C MET A 116 -12.15 -1.76 11.86
N THR A 117 -13.05 -2.77 11.99
CA THR A 117 -14.46 -2.57 12.29
C THR A 117 -14.78 -2.59 13.80
N HIS A 118 -13.78 -2.84 14.66
CA HIS A 118 -13.97 -2.79 16.09
C HIS A 118 -14.13 -1.34 16.58
N PRO A 119 -15.11 -0.99 17.47
CA PRO A 119 -15.39 0.39 17.85
C PRO A 119 -14.22 1.22 18.36
N LYS A 120 -13.26 0.61 19.07
CA LYS A 120 -12.04 1.31 19.52
C LYS A 120 -11.13 1.69 18.38
N TYR A 121 -11.03 0.82 17.37
CA TYR A 121 -10.22 1.09 16.19
C TYR A 121 -10.87 2.15 15.30
N VAL A 122 -12.19 2.08 15.14
CA VAL A 122 -12.99 3.08 14.41
C VAL A 122 -12.81 4.47 15.05
N PHE A 123 -12.85 4.56 16.39
CA PHE A 123 -12.58 5.83 17.08
C PHE A 123 -11.16 6.35 16.82
N TYR A 124 -10.16 5.45 16.82
CA TYR A 124 -8.78 5.84 16.49
C TYR A 124 -8.68 6.37 15.05
N ILE A 125 -9.30 5.68 14.07
CA ILE A 125 -9.35 6.11 12.66
C ILE A 125 -10.04 7.47 12.53
N GLU A 126 -11.15 7.71 13.25
CA GLU A 126 -11.83 9.01 13.24
C GLU A 126 -10.92 10.14 13.73
N MET A 127 -10.15 9.89 14.79
CA MET A 127 -9.20 10.90 15.30
C MET A 127 -8.03 11.12 14.34
N ALA A 128 -7.50 10.06 13.73
CA ALA A 128 -6.46 10.14 12.73
C ALA A 128 -6.93 10.91 11.48
N ALA A 129 -8.17 10.70 11.03
CA ALA A 129 -8.76 11.43 9.93
C ALA A 129 -8.80 12.95 10.20
N LYS A 130 -9.20 13.36 11.41
CA LYS A 130 -9.18 14.78 11.81
C LYS A 130 -7.76 15.36 11.76
N GLY A 131 -6.75 14.61 12.23
CA GLY A 131 -5.35 15.04 12.18
C GLY A 131 -4.82 15.15 10.75
N SER A 132 -5.19 14.22 9.86
CA SER A 132 -4.71 14.22 8.47
C SER A 132 -5.12 15.49 7.69
N LEU A 133 -6.27 16.08 8.04
CA LEU A 133 -6.77 17.30 7.39
C LEU A 133 -5.96 18.57 7.78
N GLU A 134 -5.15 18.50 8.82
CA GLU A 134 -4.22 19.60 9.18
C GLU A 134 -3.02 19.67 8.22
N ARG A 135 -2.76 18.58 7.46
CA ARG A 135 -1.68 18.49 6.45
C ARG A 135 -0.31 18.89 7.00
N GLU A 136 0.01 18.39 8.19
CA GLU A 136 1.30 18.69 8.85
C GLU A 136 2.49 18.21 7.98
N TYR A 137 2.32 17.07 7.29
CA TYR A 137 3.34 16.49 6.43
C TYR A 137 2.87 16.45 4.99
N SER A 138 3.64 17.04 4.07
CA SER A 138 3.26 17.14 2.64
C SER A 138 3.15 15.78 1.94
N GLY A 139 3.91 14.77 2.39
CA GLY A 139 3.88 13.40 1.85
C GLY A 139 2.77 12.52 2.42
N ASP A 140 2.01 13.01 3.40
CA ASP A 140 0.96 12.24 4.06
C ASP A 140 -0.33 12.20 3.23
N TRP A 141 -1.26 11.34 3.65
CA TRP A 141 -2.64 11.33 3.19
C TRP A 141 -3.44 12.46 3.83
N ALA A 142 -4.51 12.85 3.13
CA ALA A 142 -5.59 13.63 3.74
C ALA A 142 -6.91 12.92 3.47
N TYR A 143 -7.73 12.70 4.50
CA TYR A 143 -8.97 11.96 4.36
C TYR A 143 -10.01 12.38 5.38
N GLU A 144 -11.27 12.23 4.99
CA GLU A 144 -12.45 12.52 5.81
C GLU A 144 -13.02 11.22 6.37
N PHE A 145 -13.40 11.24 7.64
CA PHE A 145 -14.15 10.15 8.25
C PHE A 145 -15.64 10.31 7.97
N ILE A 146 -16.27 9.24 7.48
CA ILE A 146 -17.71 9.18 7.20
C ILE A 146 -18.35 8.31 8.28
N PRO A 147 -19.22 8.86 9.15
CA PRO A 147 -19.91 8.08 10.16
C PRO A 147 -20.78 6.97 9.55
N GLY A 148 -20.97 5.89 10.30
CA GLY A 148 -21.84 4.80 9.89
C GLY A 148 -23.28 5.26 9.69
N ASP A 149 -23.94 4.67 8.71
CA ASP A 149 -25.31 5.00 8.27
C ASP A 149 -26.33 3.86 8.44
N GLY A 150 -25.88 2.75 9.02
CA GLY A 150 -26.65 1.51 9.17
C GLY A 150 -26.40 0.51 8.04
N GLU A 151 -26.05 0.95 6.83
CA GLU A 151 -25.57 0.09 5.76
C GLU A 151 -24.05 -0.16 5.90
N ASN A 152 -23.32 0.85 6.31
CA ASN A 152 -21.88 0.81 6.57
C ASN A 152 -21.62 1.06 8.06
N ASP A 153 -20.58 0.42 8.57
CA ASP A 153 -20.11 0.66 9.94
C ASP A 153 -19.40 2.02 10.01
N TYR A 154 -18.63 2.36 8.97
CA TYR A 154 -18.04 3.69 8.73
C TYR A 154 -17.47 3.76 7.31
N GLY A 155 -16.97 4.93 6.92
CA GLY A 155 -16.25 5.15 5.66
C GLY A 155 -15.08 6.11 5.81
N LEU A 156 -14.24 6.12 4.77
CA LEU A 156 -13.14 7.07 4.61
C LEU A 156 -13.17 7.60 3.18
N ASP A 157 -13.15 8.91 3.03
CA ASP A 157 -12.97 9.57 1.74
C ASP A 157 -11.54 10.14 1.68
N PHE A 158 -10.61 9.43 1.01
CA PHE A 158 -9.26 9.93 0.82
C PHE A 158 -9.25 10.97 -0.30
N ILE A 159 -8.84 12.19 0.04
CA ILE A 159 -8.75 13.34 -0.88
C ILE A 159 -7.31 13.62 -1.31
N GLU A 160 -6.33 13.09 -0.60
CA GLU A 160 -4.92 13.02 -0.98
C GLU A 160 -4.36 11.64 -0.60
N CYS A 161 -3.47 11.10 -1.43
CA CYS A 161 -2.84 9.79 -1.21
C CYS A 161 -1.33 9.92 -1.14
N GLY A 162 -0.72 9.50 -0.01
CA GLY A 162 0.74 9.52 0.17
C GLY A 162 1.47 8.61 -0.80
N ILE A 163 0.91 7.43 -1.12
CA ILE A 163 1.48 6.51 -2.12
C ILE A 163 1.47 7.16 -3.51
N GLN A 164 0.36 7.78 -3.91
CA GLN A 164 0.28 8.46 -5.21
C GLN A 164 1.30 9.60 -5.31
N LYS A 165 1.51 10.37 -4.23
CA LYS A 165 2.53 11.42 -4.19
C LYS A 165 3.93 10.84 -4.38
N LEU A 166 4.28 9.80 -3.63
CA LEU A 166 5.58 9.12 -3.74
C LEU A 166 5.79 8.57 -5.16
N PHE A 167 4.79 7.91 -5.72
CA PHE A 167 4.89 7.31 -7.05
C PHE A 167 4.99 8.36 -8.16
N HIS A 168 4.28 9.47 -8.02
CA HIS A 168 4.37 10.60 -8.95
C HIS A 168 5.81 11.20 -8.99
N GLU A 169 6.45 11.34 -7.84
CA GLU A 169 7.84 11.82 -7.74
C GLU A 169 8.84 10.88 -8.42
N HIS A 170 8.45 9.61 -8.64
CA HIS A 170 9.27 8.58 -9.29
C HIS A 170 8.78 8.17 -10.69
N ASP A 171 7.93 8.97 -11.35
CA ASP A 171 7.35 8.68 -12.67
C ASP A 171 6.66 7.30 -12.75
N ALA A 172 6.00 6.89 -11.66
CA ALA A 172 5.36 5.58 -11.50
C ALA A 172 3.83 5.65 -11.38
N ASP A 173 3.19 6.73 -11.85
CA ASP A 173 1.73 6.93 -11.75
C ASP A 173 0.93 5.76 -12.32
N GLU A 174 1.39 5.16 -13.44
CA GLU A 174 0.72 4.02 -14.08
C GLU A 174 0.67 2.76 -13.20
N PHE A 175 1.53 2.67 -12.17
CA PHE A 175 1.57 1.53 -11.26
C PHE A 175 0.68 1.71 -10.03
N THR A 176 0.34 2.95 -9.66
CA THR A 176 -0.50 3.25 -8.48
C THR A 176 -1.83 2.46 -8.44
N PRO A 177 -2.58 2.28 -9.54
CA PRO A 177 -3.84 1.50 -9.52
C PRO A 177 -3.67 0.06 -9.05
N TYR A 178 -2.50 -0.56 -9.28
CA TYR A 178 -2.22 -1.93 -8.83
C TYR A 178 -2.08 -2.01 -7.31
N LEU A 179 -1.50 -0.97 -6.67
CA LEU A 179 -1.47 -0.88 -5.22
C LEU A 179 -2.86 -0.65 -4.62
N CYS A 180 -3.68 0.20 -5.27
CA CYS A 180 -5.08 0.37 -4.87
C CYS A 180 -5.87 -0.96 -4.93
N ALA A 181 -5.50 -1.88 -5.81
CA ALA A 181 -6.15 -3.19 -5.89
C ALA A 181 -5.81 -4.11 -4.70
N MET A 182 -4.70 -3.88 -3.99
CA MET A 182 -4.30 -4.66 -2.81
C MET A 182 -5.26 -4.49 -1.62
N ASP A 183 -6.12 -3.47 -1.63
CA ASP A 183 -7.22 -3.34 -0.67
C ASP A 183 -8.21 -4.51 -0.74
N ILE A 184 -8.28 -5.23 -1.88
CA ILE A 184 -9.17 -6.38 -2.06
C ILE A 184 -8.74 -7.54 -1.13
N PRO A 185 -7.52 -8.10 -1.25
CA PRO A 185 -7.09 -9.17 -0.35
C PRO A 185 -7.00 -8.72 1.11
N MET A 186 -6.64 -7.46 1.39
CA MET A 186 -6.66 -6.90 2.75
C MET A 186 -8.07 -6.98 3.36
N SER A 187 -9.07 -6.52 2.63
CA SER A 187 -10.46 -6.56 3.07
C SER A 187 -11.01 -7.97 3.20
N GLU A 188 -10.66 -8.87 2.29
CA GLU A 188 -11.11 -10.27 2.32
C GLU A 188 -10.50 -11.02 3.51
N CYS A 189 -9.19 -10.91 3.73
CA CYS A 189 -8.49 -11.55 4.84
C CYS A 189 -8.91 -10.97 6.20
N GLY A 190 -9.11 -9.65 6.28
CA GLY A 190 -9.55 -8.96 7.50
C GLY A 190 -11.06 -9.01 7.75
N ASN A 191 -11.85 -9.63 6.86
CA ASN A 191 -13.31 -9.66 6.91
C ASN A 191 -13.92 -8.24 7.07
N LEU A 192 -13.34 -7.26 6.39
CA LEU A 192 -13.67 -5.83 6.53
C LEU A 192 -14.90 -5.42 5.70
N GLY A 193 -15.25 -6.20 4.67
CA GLY A 193 -16.39 -5.95 3.80
C GLY A 193 -16.32 -4.58 3.10
N LEU A 194 -15.16 -4.26 2.52
CA LEU A 194 -14.93 -3.03 1.78
C LEU A 194 -15.84 -2.95 0.55
N HIS A 195 -16.51 -1.81 0.41
CA HIS A 195 -17.11 -1.34 -0.84
C HIS A 195 -16.42 -0.04 -1.25
N ARG A 196 -15.89 0.02 -2.48
CA ARG A 196 -15.22 1.19 -3.05
C ARG A 196 -15.54 1.30 -4.53
N THR A 197 -15.98 2.47 -4.98
CA THR A 197 -16.43 2.68 -6.38
C THR A 197 -15.44 3.45 -7.22
N GLN A 198 -14.51 4.21 -6.60
CA GLN A 198 -13.52 5.02 -7.29
C GLN A 198 -12.21 5.15 -6.51
N THR A 199 -11.15 5.53 -7.20
CA THR A 199 -9.86 5.89 -6.61
C THR A 199 -9.29 7.16 -7.25
N LEU A 200 -8.46 7.89 -6.50
CA LEU A 200 -7.67 9.00 -7.03
C LEU A 200 -6.76 8.55 -8.18
N ALA A 201 -6.16 7.37 -8.06
CA ALA A 201 -5.25 6.81 -9.06
C ALA A 201 -5.93 6.49 -10.40
N GLU A 202 -7.24 6.25 -10.40
CA GLU A 202 -8.04 5.97 -11.59
C GLU A 202 -8.87 7.18 -12.05
N GLY A 203 -8.53 8.38 -11.55
CA GLY A 203 -9.12 9.66 -11.97
C GLY A 203 -10.39 10.05 -11.23
N GLY A 204 -10.74 9.37 -10.15
CA GLY A 204 -11.79 9.79 -9.23
C GLY A 204 -11.41 11.07 -8.46
N ASP A 205 -12.40 11.74 -7.89
CA ASP A 205 -12.19 12.92 -7.03
C ASP A 205 -11.76 12.56 -5.60
N ARG A 206 -11.87 11.28 -5.25
CA ARG A 206 -11.46 10.67 -3.98
C ARG A 206 -11.30 9.16 -4.12
N CYS A 207 -10.80 8.50 -3.04
CA CYS A 207 -11.02 7.07 -2.86
C CYS A 207 -12.12 6.88 -1.81
N ASP A 208 -13.27 6.31 -2.21
CA ASP A 208 -14.49 6.21 -1.39
C ASP A 208 -14.62 4.88 -0.67
N PHE A 209 -13.90 4.70 0.43
CA PHE A 209 -13.95 3.48 1.23
C PHE A 209 -15.20 3.42 2.11
N ARG A 210 -15.95 2.30 2.07
CA ARG A 210 -17.11 2.01 2.91
C ARG A 210 -16.98 0.61 3.49
N TYR A 211 -16.86 0.54 4.81
CA TYR A 211 -16.62 -0.72 5.53
C TYR A 211 -17.88 -1.25 6.18
N LYS A 212 -18.07 -2.56 6.10
CA LYS A 212 -19.12 -3.30 6.81
C LYS A 212 -18.63 -4.68 7.17
N GLY A 213 -18.29 -4.89 8.43
CA GLY A 213 -17.77 -6.17 8.91
C GLY A 213 -18.63 -7.35 8.47
N GLY A 214 -17.99 -8.36 7.89
CA GLY A 214 -18.67 -9.56 7.40
C GLY A 214 -19.37 -9.43 6.03
N ARG A 215 -19.43 -8.25 5.43
CA ARG A 215 -19.93 -8.08 4.05
C ARG A 215 -18.90 -8.60 3.06
N LYS A 216 -19.36 -9.06 1.90
CA LYS A 216 -18.49 -9.38 0.77
C LYS A 216 -17.75 -8.12 0.29
N THR A 217 -16.46 -8.24 0.02
CA THR A 217 -15.65 -7.16 -0.58
C THR A 217 -16.09 -6.91 -2.02
N GLU A 218 -16.39 -5.65 -2.34
CA GLU A 218 -16.77 -5.19 -3.67
C GLU A 218 -15.99 -3.91 -3.99
N VAL A 219 -14.97 -4.03 -4.83
CA VAL A 219 -14.09 -2.95 -5.22
C VAL A 219 -14.10 -2.80 -6.73
N ALA A 220 -14.38 -1.60 -7.20
CA ALA A 220 -14.14 -1.23 -8.59
C ALA A 220 -12.63 -1.10 -8.82
N SER A 221 -12.12 -1.76 -9.84
CA SER A 221 -10.73 -1.66 -10.29
C SER A 221 -10.65 -1.92 -11.78
N THR A 222 -9.84 -1.11 -12.48
CA THR A 222 -9.59 -1.27 -13.91
C THR A 222 -8.45 -2.25 -14.20
N VAL A 223 -7.59 -2.51 -13.21
CA VAL A 223 -6.37 -3.29 -13.38
C VAL A 223 -6.51 -4.76 -12.94
N ILE A 224 -7.39 -5.06 -11.99
CA ILE A 224 -7.66 -6.43 -11.55
C ILE A 224 -9.04 -6.85 -12.07
N LYS A 225 -9.05 -7.73 -13.06
CA LYS A 225 -10.29 -8.35 -13.52
C LYS A 225 -10.58 -9.55 -12.64
N LYS A 226 -11.65 -9.49 -11.86
CA LYS A 226 -12.17 -10.69 -11.19
C LYS A 226 -12.54 -11.70 -12.28
N GLY A 227 -11.84 -12.86 -12.31
CA GLY A 227 -12.17 -14.01 -13.11
C GLY A 227 -13.50 -14.65 -12.68
#